data_be0f350c92f828cb215fa40f9aa57481
#
_entry.id   be0f350c92f828cb215fa40f9aa57481
#
_cell.length_a   1.000
_cell.length_b   1.000
_cell.length_c   1.000
_cell.angle_alpha   90.00
_cell.angle_beta   90.00
_cell.angle_gamma   90.00
#
_symmetry.space_group_name_H-M   'P 1'
#
loop_
_entity.id
_entity.type
_entity.pdbx_description
1 polymer ?
#
loop_
_entity_poly.entity_id
_entity_poly.type
_entity_poly.pdbx_seq_one_letter_code
_entity_poly.pdbx_strand_id
1 'polypeptide(L)'
;IYDIQPGDIFIFNNIETHAIGVYPPDKLINMVIHFDPRLIWNIGSNLFDARYLNIFYNRNENFENRLDRKNPATGEIQRLFLEIEREFFEKKQEYELMIKVKLLNILVALIRHYRYTEEKPALSSKTKKDLAIMNEVVEYIDANIDQDIRLADLAAIAYMNPSYFSTVFKKCNGRSPSQYISRKRI
;
A
#
# COMPACT_ATOMS: atom_id res chain seq x y z
N ILE A 1 -6.77 15.82 13.24
CA ILE A 1 -8.21 15.70 12.88
C ILE A 1 -8.41 16.54 11.63
N TYR A 2 -9.12 15.97 10.65
CA TYR A 2 -9.45 16.65 9.39
C TYR A 2 -10.95 16.82 9.28
N ASP A 3 -11.38 17.99 8.82
CA ASP A 3 -12.73 18.21 8.34
C ASP A 3 -12.82 17.74 6.89
N ILE A 4 -13.69 16.76 6.61
CA ILE A 4 -13.76 16.04 5.35
C ILE A 4 -14.80 16.69 4.44
N GLN A 5 -14.44 16.89 3.18
CA GLN A 5 -15.33 17.39 2.13
C GLN A 5 -15.39 16.44 0.95
N PRO A 6 -16.45 16.48 0.14
CA PRO A 6 -16.52 15.68 -1.08
C PRO A 6 -15.30 15.91 -1.98
N GLY A 7 -14.72 14.80 -2.44
CA GLY A 7 -13.53 14.82 -3.28
C GLY A 7 -12.20 14.83 -2.52
N ASP A 8 -12.19 14.87 -1.19
CA ASP A 8 -10.95 14.74 -0.43
C ASP A 8 -10.31 13.37 -0.66
N ILE A 9 -8.99 13.37 -0.79
CA ILE A 9 -8.18 12.18 -0.92
C ILE A 9 -7.23 12.09 0.26
N PHE A 10 -7.20 10.93 0.88
CA PHE A 10 -6.31 10.61 1.98
C PHE A 10 -5.38 9.46 1.63
N ILE A 11 -4.12 9.55 2.07
CA ILE A 11 -3.12 8.52 1.92
C ILE A 11 -2.73 8.02 3.30
N PHE A 12 -2.93 6.73 3.52
CA PHE A 12 -2.51 6.05 4.74
C PHE A 12 -1.47 4.98 4.42
N ASN A 13 -0.56 4.76 5.34
CA ASN A 13 0.26 3.58 5.30
C ASN A 13 -0.43 2.42 6.05
N ASN A 14 0.16 1.24 5.99
CA ASN A 14 -0.43 0.02 6.55
C ASN A 14 -0.38 -0.06 8.09
N ILE A 15 0.26 0.87 8.77
CA ILE A 15 0.38 0.88 10.24
C ILE A 15 -0.34 2.05 10.91
N GLU A 16 -0.78 3.05 10.13
CA GLU A 16 -1.50 4.20 10.67
C GLU A 16 -2.92 3.82 11.08
N THR A 17 -3.22 4.04 12.34
CA THR A 17 -4.58 3.92 12.85
C THR A 17 -5.37 5.17 12.46
N HIS A 18 -6.49 4.97 11.81
CA HIS A 18 -7.39 6.06 11.44
C HIS A 18 -8.85 5.66 11.68
N ALA A 19 -9.68 6.65 11.91
CA ALA A 19 -11.11 6.49 12.07
C ALA A 19 -11.84 7.63 11.35
N ILE A 20 -13.03 7.34 10.84
CA ILE A 20 -13.91 8.32 10.21
C ILE A 20 -15.18 8.39 11.05
N GLY A 21 -15.54 9.60 11.47
CA GLY A 21 -16.81 9.88 12.13
C GLY A 21 -17.74 10.65 11.19
N VAL A 22 -19.01 10.26 11.19
CA VAL A 22 -20.07 10.97 10.46
C VAL A 22 -21.19 11.27 11.43
N TYR A 23 -21.65 12.50 11.42
CA TYR A 23 -22.72 12.97 12.30
C TYR A 23 -24.04 13.06 11.52
N PRO A 24 -25.13 12.47 12.03
CA PRO A 24 -26.44 12.61 11.38
C PRO A 24 -26.84 14.10 11.23
N PRO A 25 -27.52 14.50 10.12
CA PRO A 25 -28.06 13.64 9.07
C PRO A 25 -27.11 13.27 7.92
N ASP A 26 -25.83 13.64 8.03
CA ASP A 26 -24.85 13.45 6.97
C ASP A 26 -24.62 11.98 6.62
N LYS A 27 -24.19 11.73 5.40
CA LYS A 27 -23.80 10.41 4.89
C LYS A 27 -22.44 10.51 4.24
N LEU A 28 -21.62 9.48 4.44
CA LEU A 28 -20.32 9.36 3.78
C LEU A 28 -20.34 8.16 2.83
N ILE A 29 -19.96 8.42 1.60
CA ILE A 29 -19.59 7.37 0.62
C ILE A 29 -18.12 7.57 0.33
N ASN A 30 -17.32 6.54 0.55
CA ASN A 30 -15.89 6.58 0.28
C ASN A 30 -15.45 5.39 -0.57
N MET A 31 -14.47 5.62 -1.43
CA MET A 31 -13.74 4.56 -2.10
C MET A 31 -12.40 4.34 -1.40
N VAL A 32 -12.07 3.09 -1.14
CA VAL A 32 -10.79 2.70 -0.53
C VAL A 32 -10.05 1.75 -1.47
N ILE A 33 -8.84 2.12 -1.85
CA ILE A 33 -7.95 1.28 -2.64
C ILE A 33 -6.86 0.74 -1.73
N HIS A 34 -6.88 -0.55 -1.50
CA HIS A 34 -5.79 -1.28 -0.86
C HIS A 34 -4.96 -1.98 -1.93
N PHE A 35 -3.67 -1.76 -1.93
CA PHE A 35 -2.76 -2.46 -2.83
C PHE A 35 -1.58 -3.06 -2.06
N ASP A 36 -1.06 -4.15 -2.61
CA ASP A 36 0.15 -4.78 -2.11
C ASP A 36 1.38 -4.00 -2.62
N PRO A 37 2.36 -3.68 -1.77
CA PRO A 37 3.60 -3.02 -2.20
C PRO A 37 4.33 -3.75 -3.34
N ARG A 38 4.18 -5.07 -3.44
CA ARG A 38 4.74 -5.90 -4.51
C ARG A 38 4.21 -5.54 -5.90
N LEU A 39 3.06 -4.88 -5.98
CA LEU A 39 2.56 -4.32 -7.24
C LEU A 39 3.59 -3.39 -7.90
N ILE A 40 4.36 -2.68 -7.09
CA ILE A 40 5.35 -1.68 -7.51
C ILE A 40 6.75 -2.26 -7.52
N TRP A 41 7.05 -3.10 -6.54
CA TRP A 41 8.39 -3.61 -6.29
C TRP A 41 8.42 -5.13 -6.36
N ASN A 42 9.10 -5.66 -7.36
CA ASN A 42 9.35 -7.10 -7.50
C ASN A 42 10.87 -7.33 -7.58
N ILE A 43 11.36 -8.31 -6.82
CA ILE A 43 12.77 -8.72 -6.83
C ILE A 43 13.10 -9.22 -8.24
N GLY A 44 14.03 -8.54 -8.91
CA GLY A 44 14.49 -8.95 -10.24
C GLY A 44 14.06 -8.05 -11.41
N SER A 45 13.16 -7.09 -11.20
CA SER A 45 12.93 -6.03 -12.17
C SER A 45 13.59 -4.73 -11.70
N ASN A 46 14.66 -4.32 -12.35
CA ASN A 46 15.26 -2.98 -12.17
C ASN A 46 14.35 -1.84 -12.65
N LEU A 47 13.15 -2.16 -13.11
CA LEU A 47 12.20 -1.19 -13.69
C LEU A 47 11.49 -0.33 -12.66
N PHE A 48 11.33 -0.84 -11.42
CA PHE A 48 10.64 -0.10 -10.35
C PHE A 48 11.52 -0.09 -9.10
N ASP A 49 12.03 1.08 -8.78
CA ASP A 49 12.84 1.29 -7.59
C ASP A 49 11.93 1.38 -6.34
N ALA A 50 12.31 0.65 -5.30
CA ALA A 50 11.66 0.71 -3.98
C ALA A 50 11.53 2.15 -3.41
N ARG A 51 12.24 3.14 -3.94
CA ARG A 51 12.08 4.57 -3.58
C ARG A 51 10.67 5.10 -3.82
N TYR A 52 9.91 4.54 -4.79
CA TYR A 52 8.53 4.96 -5.05
C TYR A 52 7.57 4.59 -3.92
N LEU A 53 7.98 3.68 -3.03
CA LEU A 53 7.25 3.32 -1.83
C LEU A 53 7.56 4.22 -0.63
N ASN A 54 8.50 5.17 -0.75
CA ASN A 54 8.89 6.06 0.34
C ASN A 54 7.71 6.84 0.93
N ILE A 55 6.74 7.21 0.11
CA ILE A 55 5.51 7.89 0.57
C ILE A 55 4.73 7.08 1.61
N PHE A 56 4.92 5.77 1.65
CA PHE A 56 4.23 4.88 2.61
C PHE A 56 5.12 4.48 3.78
N TYR A 57 6.45 4.46 3.62
CA TYR A 57 7.37 3.93 4.63
C TYR A 57 8.20 4.99 5.36
N ASN A 58 8.54 6.09 4.69
CA ASN A 58 9.44 7.13 5.21
C ASN A 58 8.74 8.48 5.30
N ARG A 59 7.68 8.57 6.09
CA ARG A 59 6.96 9.81 6.33
C ARG A 59 7.70 10.65 7.36
N ASN A 60 7.76 11.95 7.15
CA ASN A 60 8.28 12.92 8.12
C ASN A 60 7.14 13.45 9.00
N GLU A 61 7.49 14.22 10.01
CA GLU A 61 6.54 14.83 10.96
C GLU A 61 5.57 15.81 10.26
N ASN A 62 5.96 16.34 9.11
CA ASN A 62 5.16 17.28 8.31
C ASN A 62 4.33 16.59 7.23
N PHE A 63 4.26 15.27 7.23
CA PHE A 63 3.46 14.55 6.25
C PHE A 63 1.97 14.75 6.52
N GLU A 64 1.28 15.33 5.56
CA GLU A 64 -0.17 15.46 5.60
C GLU A 64 -0.83 14.29 4.86
N ASN A 65 -1.69 13.55 5.57
CA ASN A 65 -2.41 12.44 4.97
C ASN A 65 -3.40 12.90 3.89
N ARG A 66 -4.01 14.10 4.08
CA ARG A 66 -4.91 14.67 3.09
C ARG A 66 -4.14 15.39 2.00
N LEU A 67 -4.46 15.11 0.75
CA LEU A 67 -3.92 15.84 -0.38
C LEU A 67 -4.44 17.28 -0.38
N ASP A 68 -3.58 18.26 -0.71
CA ASP A 68 -3.97 19.65 -0.81
C ASP A 68 -5.03 19.82 -1.90
N ARG A 69 -6.21 20.31 -1.51
CA ARG A 69 -7.34 20.56 -2.42
C ARG A 69 -7.00 21.54 -3.55
N LYS A 70 -6.05 22.45 -3.32
CA LYS A 70 -5.64 23.49 -4.27
C LYS A 70 -4.59 22.99 -5.27
N ASN A 71 -3.97 21.83 -5.02
CA ASN A 71 -2.99 21.28 -5.94
C ASN A 71 -3.70 20.75 -7.19
N PRO A 72 -3.32 21.18 -8.40
CA PRO A 72 -3.94 20.72 -9.64
C PRO A 72 -3.90 19.19 -9.83
N ALA A 73 -2.87 18.53 -9.31
CA ALA A 73 -2.75 17.08 -9.36
C ALA A 73 -3.83 16.36 -8.55
N THR A 74 -4.46 17.00 -7.55
CA THR A 74 -5.57 16.38 -6.79
C THR A 74 -6.73 16.04 -7.71
N GLY A 75 -7.10 16.95 -8.63
CA GLY A 75 -8.16 16.71 -9.61
C GLY A 75 -7.81 15.60 -10.61
N GLU A 76 -6.54 15.48 -11.01
CA GLU A 76 -6.07 14.37 -11.84
C GLU A 76 -6.20 13.03 -11.09
N ILE A 77 -5.80 12.99 -9.84
CA ILE A 77 -5.90 11.79 -9.01
C ILE A 77 -7.35 11.40 -8.77
N GLN A 78 -8.25 12.37 -8.49
CA GLN A 78 -9.70 12.11 -8.37
C GLN A 78 -10.24 11.43 -9.64
N ARG A 79 -9.90 11.94 -10.82
CA ARG A 79 -10.30 11.33 -12.09
C ARG A 79 -9.82 9.89 -12.22
N LEU A 80 -8.57 9.62 -11.87
CA LEU A 80 -8.01 8.27 -11.90
C LEU A 80 -8.74 7.31 -10.95
N PHE A 81 -9.16 7.78 -9.77
CA PHE A 81 -10.00 6.98 -8.86
C PHE A 81 -11.32 6.60 -9.52
N LEU A 82 -12.04 7.55 -10.13
CA LEU A 82 -13.31 7.28 -10.82
C LEU A 82 -13.12 6.32 -12.01
N GLU A 83 -11.98 6.43 -12.70
CA GLU A 83 -11.64 5.51 -13.78
C GLU A 83 -11.36 4.09 -13.27
N ILE A 84 -10.67 3.94 -12.11
CA ILE A 84 -10.47 2.64 -11.45
C ILE A 84 -11.82 2.04 -11.05
N GLU A 85 -12.71 2.83 -10.45
CA GLU A 85 -14.05 2.40 -10.10
C GLU A 85 -14.80 1.85 -11.32
N ARG A 86 -14.77 2.58 -12.43
CA ARG A 86 -15.41 2.16 -13.68
C ARG A 86 -14.86 0.83 -14.19
N GLU A 87 -13.55 0.67 -14.27
CA GLU A 87 -12.91 -0.59 -14.68
C GLU A 87 -13.34 -1.76 -13.80
N PHE A 88 -13.38 -1.51 -12.47
CA PHE A 88 -13.76 -2.53 -11.49
C PHE A 88 -15.21 -3.00 -11.66
N PHE A 89 -16.13 -2.11 -11.99
CA PHE A 89 -17.55 -2.46 -12.19
C PHE A 89 -17.84 -3.00 -13.59
N GLU A 90 -17.25 -2.43 -14.63
CA GLU A 90 -17.49 -2.83 -16.03
C GLU A 90 -16.77 -4.16 -16.38
N LYS A 91 -15.66 -4.46 -15.75
CA LYS A 91 -14.85 -5.68 -15.95
C LYS A 91 -14.61 -6.01 -17.42
N LYS A 92 -14.25 -4.99 -18.21
CA LYS A 92 -13.83 -5.19 -19.60
C LYS A 92 -12.63 -6.10 -19.67
N GLN A 93 -12.35 -6.64 -20.85
CA GLN A 93 -11.13 -7.43 -21.05
C GLN A 93 -9.91 -6.67 -20.52
N GLU A 94 -9.04 -7.36 -19.80
CA GLU A 94 -7.81 -6.80 -19.17
C GLU A 94 -8.04 -5.67 -18.16
N TYR A 95 -9.22 -5.58 -17.54
CA TYR A 95 -9.54 -4.53 -16.56
C TYR A 95 -8.58 -4.50 -15.37
N GLU A 96 -8.07 -5.65 -14.91
CA GLU A 96 -7.11 -5.73 -13.79
C GLU A 96 -5.78 -5.07 -14.16
N LEU A 97 -5.31 -5.27 -15.39
CA LEU A 97 -4.12 -4.59 -15.91
C LEU A 97 -4.37 -3.08 -16.01
N MET A 98 -5.55 -2.68 -16.46
CA MET A 98 -5.90 -1.26 -16.55
C MET A 98 -5.97 -0.60 -15.16
N ILE A 99 -6.56 -1.25 -14.16
CA ILE A 99 -6.55 -0.79 -12.76
C ILE A 99 -5.10 -0.61 -12.27
N LYS A 100 -4.21 -1.56 -12.55
CA LYS A 100 -2.79 -1.46 -12.20
C LYS A 100 -2.12 -0.25 -12.85
N VAL A 101 -2.34 -0.01 -14.12
CA VAL A 101 -1.80 1.15 -14.84
C VAL A 101 -2.28 2.46 -14.22
N LYS A 102 -3.58 2.58 -13.93
CA LYS A 102 -4.16 3.77 -13.30
C LYS A 102 -3.62 4.00 -11.88
N LEU A 103 -3.43 2.94 -11.10
CA LEU A 103 -2.81 3.03 -9.78
C LEU A 103 -1.35 3.51 -9.87
N LEU A 104 -0.58 3.02 -10.83
CA LEU A 104 0.79 3.51 -11.07
C LEU A 104 0.80 4.99 -11.48
N ASN A 105 -0.17 5.45 -12.28
CA ASN A 105 -0.32 6.86 -12.61
C ASN A 105 -0.62 7.71 -11.37
N ILE A 106 -1.47 7.25 -10.46
CA ILE A 106 -1.71 7.91 -9.16
C ILE A 106 -0.39 8.05 -8.39
N LEU A 107 0.41 6.99 -8.31
CA LEU A 107 1.70 7.03 -7.60
C LEU A 107 2.67 8.02 -8.26
N VAL A 108 2.73 8.07 -9.59
CA VAL A 108 3.54 9.05 -10.32
C VAL A 108 3.08 10.47 -10.02
N ALA A 109 1.77 10.73 -10.03
CA ALA A 109 1.22 12.05 -9.70
C ALA A 109 1.58 12.46 -8.26
N LEU A 110 1.44 11.55 -7.29
CA LEU A 110 1.82 11.78 -5.90
C LEU A 110 3.31 12.13 -5.77
N ILE A 111 4.19 11.39 -6.40
CA ILE A 111 5.64 11.62 -6.33
C ILE A 111 6.03 12.95 -6.97
N ARG A 112 5.43 13.30 -8.10
CA ARG A 112 5.77 14.52 -8.84
C ARG A 112 5.26 15.80 -8.21
N HIS A 113 4.08 15.75 -7.62
CA HIS A 113 3.35 16.98 -7.23
C HIS A 113 3.28 17.21 -5.73
N TYR A 114 3.53 16.21 -4.91
CA TYR A 114 3.44 16.32 -3.46
C TYR A 114 4.78 16.24 -2.72
N ARG A 115 5.90 16.26 -3.45
CA ARG A 115 7.27 16.34 -2.91
C ARG A 115 7.60 15.35 -1.77
N TYR A 116 6.89 14.24 -1.73
CA TYR A 116 7.11 13.24 -0.68
C TYR A 116 8.49 12.56 -0.75
N THR A 117 9.27 12.82 -1.79
CA THR A 117 10.56 12.18 -2.03
C THR A 117 11.74 13.14 -2.20
N GLU A 118 11.52 14.47 -2.20
CA GLU A 118 12.56 15.43 -2.63
C GLU A 118 13.80 15.52 -1.72
N GLU A 119 13.74 15.06 -0.48
CA GLU A 119 14.87 15.22 0.47
C GLU A 119 15.29 13.91 1.17
N LYS A 120 14.81 12.76 0.75
CA LYS A 120 15.13 11.54 1.48
C LYS A 120 16.02 10.59 0.70
N PRO A 121 17.05 10.06 1.36
CA PRO A 121 17.86 9.00 0.78
C PRO A 121 16.94 7.85 0.35
N ALA A 122 17.32 7.16 -0.71
CA ALA A 122 16.72 5.89 -1.10
C ALA A 122 16.47 5.03 0.15
N LEU A 123 15.40 4.22 0.13
CA LEU A 123 15.10 3.28 1.22
C LEU A 123 16.39 2.70 1.79
N SER A 124 16.54 2.71 3.09
CA SER A 124 17.75 2.20 3.74
C SER A 124 18.03 0.77 3.24
N SER A 125 19.30 0.41 3.20
CA SER A 125 19.71 -0.96 2.83
C SER A 125 18.98 -2.01 3.67
N LYS A 126 18.72 -1.70 4.94
CA LYS A 126 17.94 -2.55 5.84
C LYS A 126 16.49 -2.68 5.37
N THR A 127 15.81 -1.57 5.06
CA THR A 127 14.41 -1.62 4.60
C THR A 127 14.28 -2.38 3.28
N LYS A 128 15.22 -2.18 2.34
CA LYS A 128 15.26 -2.93 1.08
C LYS A 128 15.41 -4.43 1.34
N LYS A 129 16.31 -4.81 2.25
CA LYS A 129 16.54 -6.20 2.62
C LYS A 129 15.31 -6.81 3.31
N ASP A 130 14.69 -6.08 4.25
CA ASP A 130 13.47 -6.54 4.92
C ASP A 130 12.34 -6.78 3.91
N LEU A 131 12.14 -5.87 2.96
CA LEU A 131 11.14 -6.01 1.90
C LEU A 131 11.42 -7.22 1.00
N ALA A 132 12.70 -7.43 0.63
CA ALA A 132 13.11 -8.59 -0.18
C ALA A 132 12.76 -9.91 0.52
N ILE A 133 13.18 -10.04 1.78
CA ILE A 133 12.91 -11.23 2.59
C ILE A 133 11.39 -11.43 2.77
N MET A 134 10.64 -10.35 3.03
CA MET A 134 9.19 -10.46 3.19
C MET A 134 8.50 -10.89 1.90
N ASN A 135 9.03 -10.53 0.73
CA ASN A 135 8.52 -11.03 -0.55
C ASN A 135 8.71 -12.54 -0.69
N GLU A 136 9.90 -13.06 -0.39
CA GLU A 136 10.17 -14.50 -0.40
C GLU A 136 9.21 -15.28 0.53
N VAL A 137 8.98 -14.71 1.73
CA VAL A 137 8.02 -15.30 2.69
C VAL A 137 6.60 -15.31 2.12
N VAL A 138 6.18 -14.23 1.46
CA VAL A 138 4.83 -14.16 0.89
C VAL A 138 4.69 -15.10 -0.30
N GLU A 139 5.70 -15.24 -1.15
CA GLU A 139 5.72 -16.23 -2.23
C GLU A 139 5.59 -17.66 -1.68
N TYR A 140 6.29 -17.95 -0.57
CA TYR A 140 6.14 -19.22 0.12
C TYR A 140 4.72 -19.46 0.65
N ILE A 141 4.11 -18.42 1.28
CA ILE A 141 2.71 -18.50 1.74
C ILE A 141 1.78 -18.77 0.56
N ASP A 142 1.97 -18.09 -0.56
CA ASP A 142 1.13 -18.21 -1.75
C ASP A 142 1.24 -19.61 -2.37
N ALA A 143 2.43 -20.16 -2.43
CA ALA A 143 2.69 -21.51 -2.94
C ALA A 143 2.18 -22.65 -2.02
N ASN A 144 1.97 -22.36 -0.73
CA ASN A 144 1.59 -23.35 0.27
C ASN A 144 0.30 -23.01 1.00
N ILE A 145 -0.56 -22.18 0.42
CA ILE A 145 -1.73 -21.60 1.10
C ILE A 145 -2.69 -22.66 1.67
N ASP A 146 -2.79 -23.81 1.02
CA ASP A 146 -3.65 -24.92 1.41
C ASP A 146 -3.04 -25.82 2.50
N GLN A 147 -1.77 -25.59 2.88
CA GLN A 147 -1.06 -26.36 3.88
C GLN A 147 -1.09 -25.68 5.26
N ASP A 148 -0.73 -26.45 6.30
CA ASP A 148 -0.53 -25.90 7.64
C ASP A 148 0.77 -25.10 7.69
N ILE A 149 0.66 -23.77 7.60
CA ILE A 149 1.80 -22.84 7.63
C ILE A 149 2.02 -22.36 9.06
N ARG A 150 3.15 -22.69 9.65
CA ARG A 150 3.49 -22.28 11.01
C ARG A 150 4.33 -21.00 11.02
N LEU A 151 4.11 -20.17 12.04
CA LEU A 151 4.88 -18.94 12.22
C LEU A 151 6.38 -19.19 12.29
N ALA A 152 6.79 -20.29 12.92
CA ALA A 152 8.18 -20.68 13.04
C ALA A 152 8.85 -20.96 11.69
N ASP A 153 8.12 -21.58 10.75
CA ASP A 153 8.62 -21.90 9.41
C ASP A 153 8.86 -20.61 8.61
N LEU A 154 7.90 -19.67 8.67
CA LEU A 154 8.03 -18.37 8.03
C LEU A 154 9.19 -17.55 8.61
N ALA A 155 9.36 -17.59 9.93
CA ALA A 155 10.45 -16.91 10.60
C ALA A 155 11.82 -17.50 10.24
N ALA A 156 11.88 -18.83 10.05
CA ALA A 156 13.09 -19.52 9.58
C ALA A 156 13.46 -19.11 8.15
N ILE A 157 12.50 -19.03 7.24
CA ILE A 157 12.71 -18.52 5.87
C ILE A 157 13.27 -17.08 5.91
N ALA A 158 12.76 -16.26 6.83
CA ALA A 158 13.21 -14.90 6.99
C ALA A 158 14.56 -14.77 7.73
N TYR A 159 15.13 -15.83 8.24
CA TYR A 159 16.31 -15.83 9.13
C TYR A 159 16.12 -14.95 10.37
N MET A 160 14.89 -14.95 10.93
CA MET A 160 14.49 -14.14 12.06
C MET A 160 13.92 -15.00 13.19
N ASN A 161 13.95 -14.49 14.43
CA ASN A 161 13.13 -15.10 15.47
C ASN A 161 11.65 -14.77 15.24
N PRO A 162 10.71 -15.63 15.70
CA PRO A 162 9.28 -15.47 15.41
C PRO A 162 8.67 -14.12 15.84
N SER A 163 9.11 -13.58 16.97
CA SER A 163 8.59 -12.31 17.49
C SER A 163 9.03 -11.13 16.62
N TYR A 164 10.31 -11.07 16.27
CA TYR A 164 10.85 -10.03 15.39
C TYR A 164 10.27 -10.14 13.99
N PHE A 165 10.19 -11.36 13.45
CA PHE A 165 9.55 -11.65 12.16
C PHE A 165 8.11 -11.11 12.12
N SER A 166 7.27 -11.42 13.12
CA SER A 166 5.90 -10.93 13.18
C SER A 166 5.81 -9.40 13.13
N THR A 167 6.75 -8.71 13.79
CA THR A 167 6.80 -7.25 13.77
C THR A 167 7.18 -6.71 12.40
N VAL A 168 8.23 -7.27 11.78
CA VAL A 168 8.69 -6.86 10.45
C VAL A 168 7.62 -7.19 9.39
N PHE A 169 7.06 -8.39 9.44
CA PHE A 169 6.00 -8.80 8.52
C PHE A 169 4.79 -7.86 8.59
N LYS A 170 4.32 -7.54 9.81
CA LYS A 170 3.22 -6.60 10.00
C LYS A 170 3.57 -5.20 9.48
N LYS A 171 4.79 -4.74 9.68
CA LYS A 171 5.27 -3.46 9.15
C LYS A 171 5.24 -3.42 7.62
N CYS A 172 5.64 -4.50 6.96
CA CYS A 172 5.70 -4.58 5.50
C CYS A 172 4.33 -4.85 4.86
N ASN A 173 3.50 -5.70 5.49
CA ASN A 173 2.24 -6.20 4.91
C ASN A 173 0.97 -5.65 5.59
N GLY A 174 1.12 -4.82 6.62
CA GLY A 174 0.02 -4.19 7.35
C GLY A 174 -0.77 -5.11 8.28
N ARG A 175 -0.50 -6.42 8.27
CA ARG A 175 -1.19 -7.45 9.05
C ARG A 175 -0.19 -8.45 9.62
N SER A 176 -0.59 -9.11 10.71
CA SER A 176 0.20 -10.23 11.22
C SER A 176 0.21 -11.39 10.22
N PRO A 177 1.22 -12.29 10.27
CA PRO A 177 1.29 -13.45 9.38
C PRO A 177 0.02 -14.29 9.40
N SER A 178 -0.54 -14.58 10.59
CA SER A 178 -1.78 -15.35 10.74
C SER A 178 -2.99 -14.65 10.11
N GLN A 179 -3.14 -13.35 10.32
CA GLN A 179 -4.22 -12.57 9.70
C GLN A 179 -4.07 -12.53 8.17
N TYR A 180 -2.84 -12.44 7.67
CA TYR A 180 -2.56 -12.45 6.25
C TYR A 180 -2.97 -13.78 5.60
N ILE A 181 -2.54 -14.91 6.20
CA ILE A 181 -2.87 -16.26 5.73
C ILE A 181 -4.38 -16.51 5.80
N SER A 182 -5.01 -16.21 6.94
CA SER A 182 -6.46 -16.43 7.09
C SER A 182 -7.28 -15.70 6.03
N ARG A 183 -6.90 -14.47 5.69
CA ARG A 183 -7.62 -13.70 4.67
C ARG A 183 -7.39 -14.21 3.25
N LYS A 184 -6.25 -14.82 2.96
CA LYS A 184 -5.98 -15.41 1.65
C LYS A 184 -6.69 -16.73 1.41
N ARG A 185 -7.10 -17.39 2.48
CA ARG A 185 -7.85 -18.67 2.43
C ARG A 185 -9.36 -18.49 2.22
N ILE A 186 -9.86 -17.27 2.25
CA ILE A 186 -11.27 -16.91 2.02
C ILE A 186 -11.48 -16.58 0.55
#